data_998ff9b0aa769fe59de3503c1f08e44c
#
_entry.id   998ff9b0aa769fe59de3503c1f08e44c
#
_cell.length_a   1.000
_cell.length_b   1.000
_cell.length_c   1.000
_cell.angle_alpha   90.00
_cell.angle_beta   90.00
_cell.angle_gamma   90.00
#
_symmetry.space_group_name_H-M   'P 1'
#
loop_
_entity.id
_entity.type
_entity.pdbx_description
1 polymer ?
#
loop_
_entity_poly.entity_id
_entity_poly.type
_entity_poly.pdbx_seq_one_letter_code
_entity_poly.pdbx_strand_id
1 'polypeptide(L)'
;MNHSGDIVKKLTERGYRLTPQRLMTIAAIEHSDGHISAEEIYAQVVSKYPHVNISTVYRTLELLKQLGLVTDTDFGEGRVRYHPVGKGHHHHLVCQECGATVDLDETVLTPLKDVLLREYGFSADLRHLAIFGRCGKCGK
;
A
#
# COMPACT_ATOMS: atom_id res chain seq x y z
N MET A 1 17.54 6.83 -0.14
CA MET A 1 17.44 6.36 1.24
C MET A 1 16.62 5.08 1.29
N ASN A 2 17.17 4.06 1.87
CA ASN A 2 16.56 2.76 1.92
C ASN A 2 15.61 2.65 3.13
N HIS A 3 14.34 2.34 2.88
CA HIS A 3 13.36 2.19 3.95
C HIS A 3 13.35 0.80 4.59
N SER A 4 14.24 -0.10 4.12
CA SER A 4 14.20 -1.49 4.57
C SER A 4 14.50 -1.70 6.04
N GLY A 5 15.09 -0.72 6.72
CA GLY A 5 15.31 -0.81 8.15
C GLY A 5 14.20 -0.26 9.02
N ASP A 6 13.31 0.55 8.45
CA ASP A 6 12.33 1.29 9.24
C ASP A 6 11.26 0.42 9.86
N ILE A 7 10.66 -0.47 9.08
CA ILE A 7 9.60 -1.36 9.58
C ILE A 7 10.19 -2.33 10.60
N VAL A 8 11.35 -2.93 10.26
CA VAL A 8 12.03 -3.87 11.15
C VAL A 8 12.39 -3.19 12.46
N LYS A 9 12.95 -1.99 12.39
CA LYS A 9 13.32 -1.24 13.58
C LYS A 9 12.13 -0.95 14.48
N LYS A 10 11.02 -0.51 13.88
CA LYS A 10 9.81 -0.20 14.65
C LYS A 10 9.21 -1.45 15.30
N LEU A 11 9.23 -2.57 14.60
CA LEU A 11 8.76 -3.83 15.17
C LEU A 11 9.64 -4.28 16.34
N THR A 12 10.95 -4.18 16.18
CA THR A 12 11.90 -4.55 17.22
C THR A 12 11.71 -3.66 18.46
N GLU A 13 11.56 -2.36 18.27
CA GLU A 13 11.36 -1.41 19.36
C GLU A 13 10.07 -1.69 20.12
N ARG A 14 9.06 -2.24 19.46
CA ARG A 14 7.75 -2.57 20.04
C ARG A 14 7.70 -4.00 20.59
N GLY A 15 8.82 -4.73 20.56
CA GLY A 15 8.92 -6.06 21.13
C GLY A 15 8.37 -7.20 20.27
N TYR A 16 8.14 -6.97 18.99
CA TYR A 16 7.63 -8.00 18.11
C TYR A 16 8.75 -8.90 17.61
N ARG A 17 8.41 -10.17 17.45
CA ARG A 17 9.34 -11.19 17.00
C ARG A 17 9.53 -11.10 15.48
N LEU A 18 10.79 -11.15 15.04
CA LEU A 18 11.15 -11.11 13.63
C LEU A 18 11.45 -12.52 13.14
N THR A 19 10.44 -13.23 12.67
CA THR A 19 10.63 -14.54 12.04
C THR A 19 11.14 -14.35 10.62
N PRO A 20 11.80 -15.38 10.04
CA PRO A 20 12.24 -15.28 8.64
C PRO A 20 11.11 -14.96 7.67
N GLN A 21 9.92 -15.52 7.88
CA GLN A 21 8.77 -15.26 7.01
C GLN A 21 8.29 -13.81 7.12
N ARG A 22 8.30 -13.24 8.34
CA ARG A 22 7.98 -11.83 8.53
C ARG A 22 8.99 -10.93 7.85
N LEU A 23 10.27 -11.25 7.99
CA LEU A 23 11.33 -10.46 7.35
C LEU A 23 11.20 -10.48 5.83
N MET A 24 10.88 -11.63 5.24
CA MET A 24 10.68 -11.73 3.81
C MET A 24 9.46 -10.96 3.34
N THR A 25 8.37 -11.01 4.11
CA THR A 25 7.17 -10.24 3.79
C THR A 25 7.47 -8.75 3.78
N ILE A 26 8.17 -8.27 4.80
CA ILE A 26 8.56 -6.87 4.91
C ILE A 26 9.48 -6.48 3.74
N ALA A 27 10.47 -7.31 3.44
CA ALA A 27 11.40 -7.04 2.34
C ALA A 27 10.66 -6.96 1.00
N ALA A 28 9.70 -7.85 0.77
CA ALA A 28 8.92 -7.84 -0.46
C ALA A 28 8.15 -6.52 -0.63
N ILE A 29 7.58 -6.01 0.46
CA ILE A 29 6.85 -4.74 0.42
C ILE A 29 7.80 -3.58 0.15
N GLU A 30 8.93 -3.56 0.84
CA GLU A 30 9.87 -2.44 0.75
C GLU A 30 10.62 -2.40 -0.59
N HIS A 31 10.86 -3.55 -1.20
CA HIS A 31 11.57 -3.63 -2.48
C HIS A 31 10.64 -3.59 -3.69
N SER A 32 9.33 -3.51 -3.46
CA SER A 32 8.38 -3.37 -4.57
C SER A 32 8.42 -1.95 -5.12
N ASP A 33 7.84 -1.77 -6.31
CA ASP A 33 7.75 -0.46 -6.94
C ASP A 33 6.66 0.42 -6.31
N GLY A 34 6.39 0.21 -5.05
CA GLY A 34 5.42 0.97 -4.29
C GLY A 34 4.18 0.19 -3.92
N HIS A 35 3.80 -0.79 -4.73
CA HIS A 35 2.58 -1.57 -4.49
C HIS A 35 2.80 -3.03 -4.80
N ILE A 36 2.37 -3.90 -3.90
CA ILE A 36 2.50 -5.34 -4.08
C ILE A 36 1.27 -6.02 -3.46
N SER A 37 0.75 -7.05 -4.12
CA SER A 37 -0.37 -7.82 -3.59
C SER A 37 0.11 -8.89 -2.61
N ALA A 38 -0.82 -9.40 -1.78
CA ALA A 38 -0.51 -10.48 -0.86
C ALA A 38 -0.04 -11.73 -1.61
N GLU A 39 -0.64 -12.01 -2.76
CA GLU A 39 -0.29 -13.16 -3.60
C GLU A 39 1.13 -13.04 -4.15
N GLU A 40 1.51 -11.84 -4.58
CA GLU A 40 2.87 -11.60 -5.06
C GLU A 40 3.90 -11.74 -3.93
N ILE A 41 3.56 -11.26 -2.73
CA ILE A 41 4.42 -11.45 -1.55
C ILE A 41 4.55 -12.94 -1.26
N TYR A 42 3.44 -13.66 -1.26
CA TYR A 42 3.43 -15.10 -0.99
C TYR A 42 4.31 -15.86 -1.98
N ALA A 43 4.25 -15.50 -3.25
CA ALA A 43 5.08 -16.14 -4.28
C ALA A 43 6.58 -16.00 -3.97
N GLN A 44 6.98 -14.85 -3.45
CA GLN A 44 8.38 -14.63 -3.05
C GLN A 44 8.75 -15.43 -1.80
N VAL A 45 7.85 -15.48 -0.82
CA VAL A 45 8.12 -16.19 0.43
C VAL A 45 8.16 -17.69 0.20
N VAL A 46 7.21 -18.24 -0.57
CA VAL A 46 7.14 -19.68 -0.80
C VAL A 46 8.31 -20.20 -1.63
N SER A 47 8.93 -19.35 -2.44
CA SER A 47 10.11 -19.75 -3.21
C SER A 47 11.27 -20.15 -2.30
N LYS A 48 11.34 -19.58 -1.11
CA LYS A 48 12.39 -19.88 -0.13
C LYS A 48 11.90 -20.78 1.00
N TYR A 49 10.63 -20.67 1.36
CA TYR A 49 10.02 -21.47 2.42
C TYR A 49 8.80 -22.20 1.86
N PRO A 50 9.01 -23.36 1.19
CA PRO A 50 7.92 -24.02 0.44
C PRO A 50 6.72 -24.44 1.28
N HIS A 51 6.89 -24.57 2.59
CA HIS A 51 5.82 -25.01 3.48
C HIS A 51 5.07 -23.86 4.15
N VAL A 52 5.40 -22.60 3.81
CA VAL A 52 4.72 -21.47 4.39
C VAL A 52 3.26 -21.41 3.89
N ASN A 53 2.35 -21.07 4.79
CA ASN A 53 0.95 -20.90 4.45
C ASN A 53 0.70 -19.43 4.11
N ILE A 54 -0.15 -19.16 3.12
CA ILE A 54 -0.48 -17.79 2.76
C ILE A 54 -1.10 -17.01 3.93
N SER A 55 -1.74 -17.70 4.86
CA SER A 55 -2.29 -17.07 6.06
C SER A 55 -1.20 -16.40 6.91
N THR A 56 0.03 -16.91 6.86
CA THR A 56 1.16 -16.29 7.55
C THR A 56 1.47 -14.91 6.96
N VAL A 57 1.40 -14.80 5.64
CA VAL A 57 1.58 -13.50 4.95
C VAL A 57 0.47 -12.53 5.35
N TYR A 58 -0.79 -12.98 5.32
CA TYR A 58 -1.92 -12.13 5.69
C TYR A 58 -1.84 -11.67 7.15
N ARG A 59 -1.46 -12.53 8.07
CA ARG A 59 -1.30 -12.15 9.48
C ARG A 59 -0.24 -11.08 9.65
N THR A 60 0.86 -11.20 8.93
CA THR A 60 1.94 -10.20 8.97
C THR A 60 1.43 -8.87 8.42
N LEU A 61 0.71 -8.90 7.29
CA LEU A 61 0.17 -7.69 6.69
C LEU A 61 -0.84 -7.00 7.62
N GLU A 62 -1.71 -7.78 8.26
CA GLU A 62 -2.67 -7.22 9.22
C GLU A 62 -1.97 -6.57 10.41
N LEU A 63 -0.93 -7.23 10.94
CA LEU A 63 -0.15 -6.65 12.02
C LEU A 63 0.47 -5.32 11.60
N LEU A 64 1.09 -5.28 10.43
CA LEU A 64 1.74 -4.07 9.94
C LEU A 64 0.73 -2.94 9.70
N LYS A 65 -0.47 -3.27 9.23
CA LYS A 65 -1.55 -2.29 9.08
C LYS A 65 -2.01 -1.74 10.43
N GLN A 66 -2.23 -2.61 11.39
CA GLN A 66 -2.67 -2.21 12.74
C GLN A 66 -1.66 -1.28 13.40
N LEU A 67 -0.38 -1.50 13.15
CA LEU A 67 0.69 -0.68 13.70
C LEU A 67 0.94 0.60 12.90
N GLY A 68 0.24 0.80 11.80
CA GLY A 68 0.39 1.98 10.97
C GLY A 68 1.68 1.99 10.14
N LEU A 69 2.29 0.83 9.93
CA LEU A 69 3.55 0.72 9.18
C LEU A 69 3.36 0.43 7.71
N VAL A 70 2.22 -0.14 7.36
CA VAL A 70 1.84 -0.49 5.99
C VAL A 70 0.40 -0.07 5.79
N THR A 71 0.08 0.34 4.58
CA THR A 71 -1.28 0.65 4.21
C THR A 71 -1.64 -0.11 2.94
N ASP A 72 -2.95 -0.28 2.70
CA ASP A 72 -3.42 -0.97 1.52
C ASP A 72 -4.34 -0.07 0.71
N THR A 73 -4.41 -0.34 -0.59
CA THR A 73 -5.29 0.35 -1.52
C THR A 73 -5.97 -0.69 -2.40
N ASP A 74 -7.29 -0.57 -2.54
CA ASP A 74 -8.04 -1.40 -3.48
C ASP A 74 -8.09 -0.67 -4.82
N PHE A 75 -7.48 -1.28 -5.85
CA PHE A 75 -7.46 -0.71 -7.20
C PHE A 75 -8.67 -1.15 -8.04
N GLY A 76 -9.68 -1.69 -7.38
CA GLY A 76 -10.91 -2.14 -8.03
C GLY A 76 -10.98 -3.65 -8.13
N GLU A 77 -12.20 -4.21 -8.00
CA GLU A 77 -12.48 -5.64 -8.14
C GLU A 77 -11.63 -6.52 -7.19
N GLY A 78 -11.37 -6.02 -5.98
CA GLY A 78 -10.61 -6.76 -4.98
C GLY A 78 -9.10 -6.79 -5.22
N ARG A 79 -8.60 -5.97 -6.14
CA ARG A 79 -7.15 -5.89 -6.39
C ARG A 79 -6.47 -5.05 -5.32
N VAL A 80 -6.31 -5.62 -4.15
CA VAL A 80 -5.71 -4.93 -3.01
C VAL A 80 -4.19 -5.01 -3.11
N ARG A 81 -3.53 -3.87 -2.95
CA ARG A 81 -2.08 -3.77 -2.96
C ARG A 81 -1.60 -3.04 -1.72
N TYR A 82 -0.43 -3.42 -1.26
CA TYR A 82 0.15 -2.91 -0.02
C TYR A 82 1.38 -2.07 -0.31
N HIS A 83 1.62 -1.05 0.51
CA HIS A 83 2.86 -0.29 0.43
C HIS A 83 3.22 0.28 1.80
N PRO A 84 4.52 0.58 2.03
CA PRO A 84 4.95 1.14 3.31
C PRO A 84 4.41 2.55 3.51
N VAL A 85 4.03 2.85 4.74
CA VAL A 85 3.75 4.22 5.13
C VAL A 85 5.08 4.97 5.20
N GLY A 86 5.14 6.19 4.68
CA GLY A 86 6.35 6.99 4.70
C GLY A 86 7.09 7.09 3.39
N LYS A 87 6.70 6.30 2.38
CA LYS A 87 7.19 6.50 1.03
C LYS A 87 6.50 7.65 0.31
N GLY A 88 5.83 8.51 1.06
CA GLY A 88 5.04 9.58 0.53
C GLY A 88 3.58 9.19 0.38
N HIS A 89 2.75 10.19 0.14
CA HIS A 89 1.33 9.95 -0.08
C HIS A 89 1.11 9.72 -1.57
N HIS A 90 0.68 8.52 -1.91
CA HIS A 90 0.40 8.16 -3.29
C HIS A 90 -1.08 8.16 -3.55
N HIS A 91 -1.50 8.97 -4.50
CA HIS A 91 -2.85 8.96 -5.01
C HIS A 91 -2.79 8.40 -6.41
N HIS A 92 -3.81 7.64 -6.80
CA HIS A 92 -3.78 6.91 -8.05
C HIS A 92 -5.00 7.17 -8.89
N LEU A 93 -4.77 7.36 -10.19
CA LEU A 93 -5.84 7.33 -11.17
C LEU A 93 -5.83 5.93 -11.79
N VAL A 94 -6.97 5.27 -11.77
CA VAL A 94 -7.07 3.89 -12.26
C VAL A 94 -8.05 3.85 -13.43
N CYS A 95 -7.59 3.38 -14.59
CA CYS A 95 -8.45 3.20 -15.74
C CYS A 95 -9.26 1.92 -15.59
N GLN A 96 -10.58 2.05 -15.65
CA GLN A 96 -11.49 0.92 -15.50
C GLN A 96 -11.47 -0.02 -16.70
N GLU A 97 -11.00 0.44 -17.85
CA GLU A 97 -10.95 -0.39 -19.06
C GLU A 97 -9.63 -1.12 -19.22
N CYS A 98 -8.50 -0.41 -19.22
CA CYS A 98 -7.20 -1.03 -19.48
C CYS A 98 -6.42 -1.36 -18.23
N GLY A 99 -6.88 -0.91 -17.05
CA GLY A 99 -6.19 -1.15 -15.79
C GLY A 99 -4.95 -0.29 -15.56
N ALA A 100 -4.68 0.65 -16.47
CA ALA A 100 -3.52 1.54 -16.30
C ALA A 100 -3.65 2.35 -15.02
N THR A 101 -2.54 2.52 -14.32
CA THR A 101 -2.49 3.28 -13.07
C THR A 101 -1.51 4.43 -13.24
N VAL A 102 -1.95 5.62 -12.88
CA VAL A 102 -1.13 6.83 -12.93
C VAL A 102 -1.04 7.43 -11.54
N ASP A 103 0.16 7.78 -11.13
CA ASP A 103 0.36 8.44 -9.84
C ASP A 103 -0.10 9.89 -9.93
N LEU A 104 -0.81 10.33 -8.89
CA LEU A 104 -1.34 11.68 -8.82
C LEU A 104 -0.64 12.44 -7.71
N ASP A 105 -0.17 13.64 -8.01
CA ASP A 105 0.48 14.48 -7.03
C ASP A 105 -0.55 14.94 -5.98
N GLU A 106 -0.15 14.90 -4.72
CA GLU A 106 -1.00 15.29 -3.60
C GLU A 106 -1.49 16.76 -3.74
N THR A 107 -0.69 17.62 -4.32
CA THR A 107 -1.04 19.03 -4.48
C THR A 107 -2.30 19.24 -5.32
N VAL A 108 -2.63 18.32 -6.20
CA VAL A 108 -3.86 18.37 -7.00
C VAL A 108 -5.09 18.25 -6.11
N LEU A 109 -4.97 17.58 -4.97
CA LEU A 109 -6.09 17.34 -4.06
C LEU A 109 -6.23 18.42 -2.98
N THR A 110 -5.27 19.32 -2.85
CA THR A 110 -5.33 20.38 -1.84
C THR A 110 -6.58 21.23 -1.96
N PRO A 111 -7.00 21.69 -3.17
CA PRO A 111 -8.25 22.46 -3.28
C PRO A 111 -9.47 21.70 -2.79
N LEU A 112 -9.52 20.39 -3.03
CA LEU A 112 -10.63 19.55 -2.57
C LEU A 112 -10.67 19.49 -1.04
N LYS A 113 -9.52 19.31 -0.40
CA LYS A 113 -9.45 19.30 1.06
C LYS A 113 -9.93 20.63 1.64
N ASP A 114 -9.54 21.74 1.01
CA ASP A 114 -9.92 23.08 1.46
C ASP A 114 -11.42 23.30 1.35
N VAL A 115 -12.03 22.85 0.24
CA VAL A 115 -13.47 22.97 0.04
C VAL A 115 -14.23 22.14 1.07
N LEU A 116 -13.78 20.91 1.31
CA LEU A 116 -14.44 20.02 2.28
C LEU A 116 -14.39 20.61 3.69
N LEU A 117 -13.27 21.20 4.06
CA LEU A 117 -13.17 21.83 5.37
C LEU A 117 -14.03 23.09 5.47
N ARG A 118 -13.94 23.96 4.47
CA ARG A 118 -14.62 25.27 4.50
C ARG A 118 -16.13 25.15 4.38
N GLU A 119 -16.61 24.33 3.46
CA GLU A 119 -18.04 24.27 3.16
C GLU A 119 -18.80 23.18 3.91
N TYR A 120 -18.12 22.11 4.28
CA TYR A 120 -18.75 20.97 4.94
C TYR A 120 -18.24 20.76 6.37
N GLY A 121 -17.28 21.57 6.83
CA GLY A 121 -16.69 21.37 8.13
C GLY A 121 -16.02 20.03 8.30
N PHE A 122 -15.52 19.46 7.21
CA PHE A 122 -15.02 18.09 7.16
C PHE A 122 -13.52 18.08 6.90
N SER A 123 -12.75 17.51 7.85
CA SER A 123 -11.32 17.36 7.71
C SER A 123 -11.04 16.02 7.02
N ALA A 124 -10.80 16.08 5.72
CA ALA A 124 -10.65 14.87 4.92
C ALA A 124 -9.23 14.30 5.02
N ASP A 125 -9.16 12.97 5.14
CA ASP A 125 -7.91 12.23 5.06
C ASP A 125 -7.82 11.60 3.67
N LEU A 126 -7.01 12.21 2.81
CA LEU A 126 -6.86 11.78 1.42
C LEU A 126 -5.51 11.10 1.16
N ARG A 127 -4.91 10.50 2.19
CA ARG A 127 -3.57 9.93 2.06
C ARG A 127 -3.48 8.76 1.07
N HIS A 128 -4.58 8.06 0.85
CA HIS A 128 -4.62 6.92 -0.07
C HIS A 128 -5.90 6.94 -0.87
N LEU A 129 -5.92 7.74 -1.91
CA LEU A 129 -7.10 7.89 -2.74
C LEU A 129 -6.87 7.24 -4.08
N ALA A 130 -7.80 6.37 -4.49
CA ALA A 130 -7.85 5.84 -5.84
C ALA A 130 -9.06 6.44 -6.53
N ILE A 131 -8.82 7.08 -7.67
CA ILE A 131 -9.88 7.66 -8.48
C ILE A 131 -10.05 6.81 -9.72
N PHE A 132 -11.24 6.31 -9.94
CA PHE A 132 -11.55 5.41 -11.04
C PHE A 132 -12.19 6.17 -12.19
N GLY A 133 -11.82 5.83 -13.40
CA GLY A 133 -12.35 6.45 -14.58
C GLY A 133 -11.78 5.82 -15.83
N ARG A 134 -11.64 6.61 -16.88
CA ARG A 134 -11.06 6.16 -18.14
C ARG A 134 -9.84 7.00 -18.50
N CYS A 135 -8.77 6.36 -18.90
CA CYS A 135 -7.55 7.08 -19.31
C CYS A 135 -7.78 7.74 -20.68
N GLY A 136 -6.84 8.62 -21.04
CA GLY A 136 -6.94 9.35 -22.31
C GLY A 136 -6.99 8.48 -23.54
N LYS A 137 -6.45 7.27 -23.47
CA LYS A 137 -6.48 6.32 -24.59
C LYS A 137 -7.83 5.60 -24.71
N CYS A 138 -8.50 5.38 -23.59
CA CYS A 138 -9.76 4.66 -23.53
C CYS A 138 -10.99 5.57 -23.49
N GLY A 139 -10.81 6.81 -23.05
CA GLY A 139 -11.91 7.71 -22.74
C GLY A 139 -12.50 8.51 -23.88
N LYS A 140 -12.03 8.30 -25.08
CA LYS A 140 -12.57 9.01 -26.24
C LYS A 140 -13.71 8.24 -26.89
#